data_e5e4649f6d966dcace874bb04282a77a
#
_entry.id   e5e4649f6d966dcace874bb04282a77a
#
_cell.length_a   1.000
_cell.length_b   1.000
_cell.length_c   1.000
_cell.angle_alpha   90.00
_cell.angle_beta   90.00
_cell.angle_gamma   90.00
#
_symmetry.space_group_name_H-M   'P 1'
#
loop_
_entity.id
_entity.type
_entity.pdbx_description
1 polymer ?
#
loop_
_entity_poly.entity_id
_entity_poly.type
_entity_poly.pdbx_seq_one_letter_code
_entity_poly.pdbx_strand_id
1 'polypeptide(L)'
;MFDKASFEILYFMRKRETARFRDLRGIVKNPRTLSIKLRKLRDLGLIGWDDGIYKLTEKGLKVSRILEELSRNLRSPAFNVKNIEKIPHRCFAPVIEKYCGILGKLLGDRLVSVMLFGSVARGEWDRDSDIDILVIVEGWNGAPVWERVKELRRAKEELEGSLEYRDALKAGYWPIIQNYPLSVEEAKRFNRIYLDAVIEGIILYDKDDFLARILRSLRDRLEEMGSMRVTLPNREVYWVLKDMEAGEIINFG
;
A
#
# COMPACT_ATOMS: atom_id res chain seq x y z
N MET A 1 -1.44 33.18 6.41
CA MET A 1 -0.83 31.84 6.47
C MET A 1 -1.91 30.85 6.91
N PHE A 2 -2.06 29.73 6.23
CA PHE A 2 -2.97 28.64 6.58
C PHE A 2 -2.33 27.84 7.74
N ASP A 3 -3.02 27.69 8.86
CA ASP A 3 -2.48 27.07 10.07
C ASP A 3 -3.33 25.91 10.57
N LYS A 4 -2.85 25.22 11.62
CA LYS A 4 -3.51 24.04 12.23
C LYS A 4 -4.97 24.29 12.57
N ALA A 5 -5.31 25.46 13.15
CA ALA A 5 -6.69 25.76 13.52
C ALA A 5 -7.60 25.99 12.30
N SER A 6 -7.08 26.56 11.22
CA SER A 6 -7.82 26.70 9.95
C SER A 6 -8.13 25.31 9.35
N PHE A 7 -7.17 24.38 9.44
CA PHE A 7 -7.38 22.98 9.04
C PHE A 7 -8.45 22.29 9.89
N GLU A 8 -8.36 22.41 11.22
CA GLU A 8 -9.31 21.80 12.13
C GLU A 8 -10.75 22.31 11.93
N ILE A 9 -10.91 23.62 11.59
CA ILE A 9 -12.21 24.21 11.24
C ILE A 9 -12.78 23.55 9.98
N LEU A 10 -12.00 23.46 8.88
CA LEU A 10 -12.46 22.85 7.63
C LEU A 10 -12.78 21.37 7.81
N TYR A 11 -11.96 20.65 8.57
CA TYR A 11 -12.18 19.24 8.89
C TYR A 11 -13.47 19.01 9.69
N PHE A 12 -13.72 19.83 10.70
CA PHE A 12 -14.95 19.80 11.50
C PHE A 12 -16.19 20.06 10.65
N MET A 13 -16.14 21.09 9.80
CA MET A 13 -17.25 21.45 8.92
C MET A 13 -17.53 20.38 7.88
N ARG A 14 -16.52 19.66 7.40
CA ARG A 14 -16.70 18.55 6.47
C ARG A 14 -17.45 17.37 7.09
N LYS A 15 -17.20 17.07 8.37
CA LYS A 15 -17.90 15.99 9.07
C LYS A 15 -19.36 16.31 9.42
N ARG A 16 -19.67 17.58 9.60
CA ARG A 16 -21.00 18.03 10.04
C ARG A 16 -21.80 18.75 8.97
N GLU A 17 -21.22 18.90 7.76
CA GLU A 17 -21.77 19.65 6.62
C GLU A 17 -22.03 21.14 6.91
N THR A 18 -22.48 21.47 8.10
CA THR A 18 -22.75 22.82 8.57
C THR A 18 -22.19 23.05 9.97
N ALA A 19 -21.83 24.30 10.30
CA ALA A 19 -21.40 24.69 11.62
C ALA A 19 -21.87 26.10 11.97
N ARG A 20 -22.27 26.32 13.20
CA ARG A 20 -22.48 27.64 13.77
C ARG A 20 -21.21 28.12 14.47
N PHE A 21 -21.10 29.43 14.70
CA PHE A 21 -19.97 30.02 15.39
C PHE A 21 -19.68 29.35 16.75
N ARG A 22 -20.74 29.06 17.53
CA ARG A 22 -20.64 28.38 18.83
C ARG A 22 -20.01 26.98 18.74
N ASP A 23 -20.29 26.26 17.68
CA ASP A 23 -19.79 24.90 17.48
C ASP A 23 -18.28 24.91 17.22
N LEU A 24 -17.80 25.94 16.53
CA LEU A 24 -16.39 26.14 16.19
C LEU A 24 -15.56 26.68 17.37
N ARG A 25 -16.22 27.20 18.42
CA ARG A 25 -15.54 27.60 19.68
C ARG A 25 -14.91 26.42 20.43
N GLY A 26 -15.37 25.21 20.18
CA GLY A 26 -14.70 24.00 20.66
C GLY A 26 -13.30 23.80 20.08
N ILE A 27 -13.07 24.34 18.88
CA ILE A 27 -11.77 24.24 18.15
C ILE A 27 -10.89 25.45 18.49
N VAL A 28 -11.47 26.66 18.43
CA VAL A 28 -10.75 27.92 18.70
C VAL A 28 -11.47 28.65 19.84
N LYS A 29 -10.95 28.52 21.06
CA LYS A 29 -11.56 29.06 22.28
C LYS A 29 -11.73 30.58 22.27
N ASN A 30 -10.76 31.32 21.69
CA ASN A 30 -10.81 32.78 21.63
C ASN A 30 -11.71 33.25 20.48
N PRO A 31 -12.83 33.97 20.77
CA PRO A 31 -13.81 34.43 19.78
C PRO A 31 -13.21 35.36 18.70
N ARG A 32 -12.29 36.24 19.13
CA ARG A 32 -11.66 37.21 18.24
C ARG A 32 -10.77 36.48 17.20
N THR A 33 -9.99 35.51 17.67
CA THR A 33 -9.17 34.67 16.79
C THR A 33 -10.03 33.84 15.86
N LEU A 34 -11.11 33.24 16.33
CA LEU A 34 -12.06 32.48 15.52
C LEU A 34 -12.67 33.36 14.40
N SER A 35 -13.15 34.57 14.73
CA SER A 35 -13.71 35.51 13.76
C SER A 35 -12.72 35.85 12.67
N ILE A 36 -11.46 36.10 13.03
CA ILE A 36 -10.39 36.42 12.06
C ILE A 36 -10.15 35.23 11.11
N LYS A 37 -10.13 34.02 11.64
CA LYS A 37 -9.91 32.80 10.85
C LYS A 37 -11.08 32.54 9.91
N LEU A 38 -12.31 32.65 10.38
CA LEU A 38 -13.51 32.47 9.55
C LEU A 38 -13.57 33.50 8.43
N ARG A 39 -13.20 34.75 8.71
CA ARG A 39 -13.10 35.79 7.67
C ARG A 39 -12.08 35.40 6.61
N LYS A 40 -10.86 34.97 7.01
CA LYS A 40 -9.83 34.54 6.06
C LYS A 40 -10.26 33.32 5.22
N LEU A 41 -10.91 32.34 5.81
CA LEU A 41 -11.41 31.17 5.08
C LEU A 41 -12.50 31.55 4.07
N ARG A 42 -13.34 32.54 4.41
CA ARG A 42 -14.35 33.08 3.51
C ARG A 42 -13.71 33.91 2.38
N ASP A 43 -12.74 34.75 2.69
CA ASP A 43 -12.02 35.55 1.69
C ASP A 43 -11.26 34.67 0.68
N LEU A 44 -10.79 33.49 1.12
CA LEU A 44 -10.21 32.48 0.26
C LEU A 44 -11.24 31.65 -0.53
N GLY A 45 -12.54 31.90 -0.31
CA GLY A 45 -13.64 31.19 -0.95
C GLY A 45 -13.76 29.73 -0.52
N LEU A 46 -13.26 29.35 0.68
CA LEU A 46 -13.30 27.99 1.18
C LEU A 46 -14.58 27.68 1.98
N ILE A 47 -15.16 28.71 2.61
CA ILE A 47 -16.41 28.61 3.34
C ILE A 47 -17.40 29.69 2.88
N GLY A 48 -18.68 29.35 2.83
CA GLY A 48 -19.80 30.28 2.73
C GLY A 48 -20.38 30.55 4.12
N TRP A 49 -21.09 31.68 4.24
CA TRP A 49 -21.84 32.05 5.43
C TRP A 49 -23.24 32.47 5.00
N ASP A 50 -24.23 31.91 5.62
CA ASP A 50 -25.65 32.23 5.39
C ASP A 50 -26.42 32.03 6.69
N ASP A 51 -27.16 33.05 7.11
CA ASP A 51 -28.01 33.12 8.31
C ASP A 51 -27.37 32.48 9.58
N GLY A 52 -26.12 32.89 9.87
CA GLY A 52 -25.38 32.40 11.04
C GLY A 52 -24.79 30.99 10.90
N ILE A 53 -24.94 30.38 9.75
CA ILE A 53 -24.46 29.02 9.43
C ILE A 53 -23.27 29.11 8.43
N TYR A 54 -22.20 28.43 8.76
CA TYR A 54 -21.04 28.25 7.87
C TYR A 54 -21.15 26.91 7.14
N LYS A 55 -20.84 26.91 5.84
CA LYS A 55 -20.80 25.71 4.98
C LYS A 55 -19.51 25.71 4.17
N LEU A 56 -18.99 24.52 3.85
CA LEU A 56 -17.89 24.42 2.89
C LEU A 56 -18.41 24.73 1.47
N THR A 57 -17.64 25.50 0.72
CA THR A 57 -17.83 25.63 -0.73
C THR A 57 -17.28 24.39 -1.44
N GLU A 58 -17.53 24.24 -2.75
CA GLU A 58 -16.89 23.18 -3.54
C GLU A 58 -15.36 23.24 -3.46
N LYS A 59 -14.81 24.46 -3.51
CA LYS A 59 -13.39 24.72 -3.32
C LYS A 59 -12.92 24.28 -1.94
N GLY A 60 -13.69 24.61 -0.90
CA GLY A 60 -13.42 24.19 0.48
C GLY A 60 -13.46 22.69 0.67
N LEU A 61 -14.39 22.00 0.03
CA LEU A 61 -14.46 20.53 0.03
C LEU A 61 -13.23 19.88 -0.62
N LYS A 62 -12.78 20.39 -1.77
CA LYS A 62 -11.56 19.92 -2.43
C LYS A 62 -10.34 20.13 -1.55
N VAL A 63 -10.16 21.34 -1.01
CA VAL A 63 -9.03 21.68 -0.14
C VAL A 63 -9.05 20.84 1.14
N SER A 64 -10.22 20.66 1.78
CA SER A 64 -10.31 19.85 3.00
C SER A 64 -9.93 18.38 2.77
N ARG A 65 -10.23 17.80 1.59
CA ARG A 65 -9.81 16.44 1.20
C ARG A 65 -8.29 16.34 1.07
N ILE A 66 -7.67 17.28 0.33
CA ILE A 66 -6.22 17.30 0.15
C ILE A 66 -5.49 17.45 1.49
N LEU A 67 -5.98 18.34 2.36
CA LEU A 67 -5.39 18.56 3.68
C LEU A 67 -5.55 17.35 4.60
N GLU A 68 -6.66 16.61 4.51
CA GLU A 68 -6.84 15.38 5.28
C GLU A 68 -5.88 14.29 4.79
N GLU A 69 -5.69 14.18 3.49
CA GLU A 69 -4.73 13.24 2.90
C GLU A 69 -3.29 13.57 3.32
N LEU A 70 -2.90 14.84 3.23
CA LEU A 70 -1.63 15.34 3.77
C LEU A 70 -1.49 15.06 5.26
N SER A 71 -2.52 15.31 6.07
CA SER A 71 -2.49 15.07 7.51
C SER A 71 -2.36 13.57 7.85
N ARG A 72 -2.99 12.68 7.08
CA ARG A 72 -2.79 11.23 7.22
C ARG A 72 -1.35 10.84 6.89
N ASN A 73 -0.80 11.38 5.83
CA ASN A 73 0.57 11.10 5.41
C ASN A 73 1.61 11.64 6.40
N LEU A 74 1.34 12.79 7.05
CA LEU A 74 2.23 13.37 8.06
C LEU A 74 2.11 12.72 9.46
N ARG A 75 0.98 12.08 9.79
CA ARG A 75 0.75 11.42 11.08
C ARG A 75 1.17 9.96 11.12
N SER A 76 1.24 9.31 9.98
CA SER A 76 1.89 8.00 9.88
C SER A 76 3.40 8.24 9.82
N PRO A 77 4.24 7.53 10.60
CA PRO A 77 5.63 7.42 10.22
C PRO A 77 5.65 7.04 8.75
N ALA A 78 6.41 7.77 7.95
CA ALA A 78 6.42 7.57 6.51
C ALA A 78 6.76 6.09 6.27
N PHE A 79 5.74 5.30 5.92
CA PHE A 79 5.96 3.92 5.52
C PHE A 79 6.79 3.98 4.25
N ASN A 80 8.07 3.69 4.40
CA ASN A 80 9.03 3.85 3.32
C ASN A 80 8.93 2.65 2.38
N VAL A 81 8.23 2.83 1.28
CA VAL A 81 8.19 1.86 0.19
C VAL A 81 9.48 1.98 -0.60
N LYS A 82 10.21 0.86 -0.70
CA LYS A 82 11.50 0.77 -1.41
C LYS A 82 11.27 0.27 -2.83
N ASN A 83 12.22 0.52 -3.73
CA ASN A 83 12.31 -0.10 -5.05
C ASN A 83 11.11 0.11 -5.99
N ILE A 84 10.30 1.15 -5.77
CA ILE A 84 9.16 1.47 -6.67
C ILE A 84 9.65 1.75 -8.08
N GLU A 85 10.82 2.36 -8.22
CA GLU A 85 11.46 2.66 -9.49
C GLU A 85 11.85 1.41 -10.32
N LYS A 86 11.93 0.25 -9.66
CA LYS A 86 12.21 -1.04 -10.30
C LYS A 86 10.99 -1.69 -10.91
N ILE A 87 9.77 -1.21 -10.59
CA ILE A 87 8.54 -1.75 -11.13
C ILE A 87 8.45 -1.35 -12.62
N PRO A 88 8.43 -2.31 -13.55
CA PRO A 88 8.46 -1.98 -14.97
C PRO A 88 7.20 -1.27 -15.45
N HIS A 89 6.06 -1.51 -14.79
CA HIS A 89 4.75 -1.01 -15.21
C HIS A 89 4.46 0.38 -14.61
N ARG A 90 4.57 1.42 -15.43
CA ARG A 90 4.41 2.83 -15.01
C ARG A 90 3.05 3.17 -14.41
N CYS A 91 1.97 2.55 -14.90
CA CYS A 91 0.62 2.79 -14.35
C CYS A 91 0.37 2.00 -13.06
N PHE A 92 1.00 0.84 -12.86
CA PHE A 92 0.82 0.04 -11.66
C PHE A 92 1.74 0.48 -10.52
N ALA A 93 2.91 1.05 -10.80
CA ALA A 93 3.83 1.49 -9.76
C ALA A 93 3.18 2.44 -8.73
N PRO A 94 2.44 3.51 -9.11
CA PRO A 94 1.72 4.35 -8.15
C PRO A 94 0.62 3.61 -7.37
N VAL A 95 -0.07 2.66 -8.02
CA VAL A 95 -1.11 1.84 -7.37
C VAL A 95 -0.50 0.93 -6.31
N ILE A 96 0.62 0.28 -6.64
CA ILE A 96 1.37 -0.61 -5.75
C ILE A 96 1.95 0.18 -4.57
N GLU A 97 2.54 1.34 -4.81
CA GLU A 97 3.04 2.23 -3.76
C GLU A 97 1.92 2.63 -2.81
N LYS A 98 0.76 3.04 -3.35
CA LYS A 98 -0.43 3.37 -2.57
C LYS A 98 -0.90 2.19 -1.73
N TYR A 99 -0.95 0.99 -2.33
CA TYR A 99 -1.36 -0.22 -1.65
C TYR A 99 -0.42 -0.58 -0.49
N CYS A 100 0.89 -0.51 -0.69
CA CYS A 100 1.88 -0.71 0.36
C CYS A 100 1.69 0.28 1.52
N GLY A 101 1.44 1.56 1.22
CA GLY A 101 1.14 2.58 2.24
C GLY A 101 -0.13 2.28 3.03
N ILE A 102 -1.17 1.71 2.39
CA ILE A 102 -2.41 1.28 3.04
C ILE A 102 -2.13 0.07 3.94
N LEU A 103 -1.36 -0.92 3.47
CA LEU A 103 -0.95 -2.08 4.28
C LEU A 103 -0.17 -1.66 5.52
N GLY A 104 0.78 -0.73 5.37
CA GLY A 104 1.54 -0.17 6.50
C GLY A 104 0.64 0.48 7.55
N LYS A 105 -0.41 1.19 7.14
CA LYS A 105 -1.40 1.79 8.05
C LYS A 105 -2.31 0.75 8.71
N LEU A 106 -2.75 -0.25 7.96
CA LEU A 106 -3.68 -1.28 8.42
C LEU A 106 -3.03 -2.23 9.41
N LEU A 107 -1.82 -2.67 9.10
CA LEU A 107 -1.12 -3.73 9.83
C LEU A 107 -0.12 -3.18 10.86
N GLY A 108 0.35 -1.93 10.69
CA GLY A 108 1.30 -1.28 11.60
C GLY A 108 2.56 -2.11 11.82
N ASP A 109 2.98 -2.23 13.08
CA ASP A 109 4.19 -2.95 13.47
C ASP A 109 4.16 -4.45 13.20
N ARG A 110 2.97 -5.02 12.94
CA ARG A 110 2.81 -6.43 12.56
C ARG A 110 3.26 -6.72 11.13
N LEU A 111 3.32 -5.70 10.25
CA LEU A 111 3.79 -5.89 8.88
C LEU A 111 5.28 -6.16 8.88
N VAL A 112 5.69 -7.30 8.34
CA VAL A 112 7.08 -7.74 8.27
C VAL A 112 7.67 -7.53 6.90
N SER A 113 7.01 -7.98 5.83
CA SER A 113 7.52 -7.78 4.47
C SER A 113 6.40 -7.67 3.45
N VAL A 114 6.65 -6.91 2.39
CA VAL A 114 5.82 -6.82 1.18
C VAL A 114 6.72 -6.97 -0.03
N MET A 115 6.35 -7.86 -0.95
CA MET A 115 7.10 -8.11 -2.17
C MET A 115 6.16 -8.25 -3.36
N LEU A 116 6.47 -7.55 -4.45
CA LEU A 116 5.85 -7.78 -5.75
C LEU A 116 6.55 -8.96 -6.44
N PHE A 117 5.77 -9.87 -7.02
CA PHE A 117 6.27 -10.98 -7.83
C PHE A 117 5.36 -11.22 -9.05
N GLY A 118 5.57 -12.29 -9.79
CA GLY A 118 4.74 -12.64 -10.93
C GLY A 118 4.99 -11.80 -12.18
N SER A 119 4.04 -11.77 -13.11
CA SER A 119 4.18 -11.17 -14.44
C SER A 119 4.50 -9.67 -14.40
N VAL A 120 3.89 -8.93 -13.47
CA VAL A 120 4.13 -7.49 -13.32
C VAL A 120 5.57 -7.20 -12.87
N ALA A 121 6.12 -8.01 -11.97
CA ALA A 121 7.51 -7.87 -11.54
C ALA A 121 8.50 -8.18 -12.66
N ARG A 122 8.19 -9.17 -13.51
CA ARG A 122 9.00 -9.58 -14.68
C ARG A 122 8.95 -8.60 -15.85
N GLY A 123 7.96 -7.72 -15.87
CA GLY A 123 7.72 -6.87 -17.05
C GLY A 123 6.96 -7.59 -18.19
N GLU A 124 6.28 -8.70 -17.89
CA GLU A 124 5.54 -9.57 -18.84
C GLU A 124 4.04 -9.48 -18.61
N TRP A 125 3.54 -8.27 -18.37
CA TRP A 125 2.11 -8.05 -18.12
C TRP A 125 1.31 -7.83 -19.39
N ASP A 126 0.02 -8.16 -19.34
CA ASP A 126 -1.02 -7.69 -20.25
C ASP A 126 -2.04 -6.81 -19.49
N ARG A 127 -3.13 -6.43 -20.19
CA ARG A 127 -4.14 -5.53 -19.60
C ARG A 127 -4.90 -6.15 -18.43
N ASP A 128 -4.98 -7.48 -18.41
CA ASP A 128 -5.75 -8.27 -17.46
C ASP A 128 -4.83 -8.96 -16.43
N SER A 129 -3.54 -8.62 -16.41
CA SER A 129 -2.59 -9.22 -15.48
C SER A 129 -2.85 -8.78 -14.06
N ASP A 130 -2.97 -9.75 -13.15
CA ASP A 130 -3.03 -9.52 -11.71
C ASP A 130 -1.70 -8.97 -11.18
N ILE A 131 -1.80 -8.17 -10.13
CA ILE A 131 -0.66 -7.66 -9.38
C ILE A 131 -0.44 -8.57 -8.18
N ASP A 132 0.54 -9.46 -8.27
CA ASP A 132 0.84 -10.46 -7.25
C ASP A 132 1.67 -9.88 -6.12
N ILE A 133 1.12 -9.83 -4.91
CA ILE A 133 1.75 -9.26 -3.71
C ILE A 133 1.87 -10.31 -2.62
N LEU A 134 3.10 -10.65 -2.25
CA LEU A 134 3.41 -11.39 -1.03
C LEU A 134 3.35 -10.45 0.16
N VAL A 135 2.58 -10.83 1.20
CA VAL A 135 2.44 -10.06 2.44
C VAL A 135 2.77 -10.96 3.63
N ILE A 136 3.81 -10.61 4.38
CA ILE A 136 4.24 -11.35 5.58
C ILE A 136 3.88 -10.54 6.82
N VAL A 137 3.16 -11.16 7.76
CA VAL A 137 2.61 -10.46 8.93
C VAL A 137 2.78 -11.28 10.21
N GLU A 138 3.22 -10.61 11.27
CA GLU A 138 3.22 -11.15 12.63
C GLU A 138 1.79 -11.38 13.13
N GLY A 139 1.60 -12.43 13.94
CA GLY A 139 0.30 -12.75 14.55
C GLY A 139 -0.63 -13.56 13.65
N TRP A 140 -0.22 -13.92 12.44
CA TRP A 140 -0.99 -14.82 11.57
C TRP A 140 -0.67 -16.32 11.75
N ASN A 141 0.22 -16.65 12.68
CA ASN A 141 0.53 -18.05 12.95
C ASN A 141 -0.71 -18.81 13.45
N GLY A 142 -1.04 -19.92 12.78
CA GLY A 142 -2.24 -20.70 13.06
C GLY A 142 -3.57 -20.09 12.57
N ALA A 143 -3.58 -18.83 12.13
CA ALA A 143 -4.78 -18.25 11.52
C ALA A 143 -5.02 -18.84 10.12
N PRO A 144 -6.25 -19.24 9.77
CA PRO A 144 -6.55 -19.76 8.46
C PRO A 144 -6.41 -18.68 7.37
N VAL A 145 -6.05 -19.09 6.15
CA VAL A 145 -5.80 -18.18 5.03
C VAL A 145 -6.98 -17.24 4.75
N TRP A 146 -8.21 -17.73 4.88
CA TRP A 146 -9.40 -16.92 4.61
C TRP A 146 -9.58 -15.74 5.59
N GLU A 147 -9.13 -15.87 6.86
CA GLU A 147 -9.13 -14.76 7.83
C GLU A 147 -8.12 -13.67 7.42
N ARG A 148 -6.93 -14.09 7.01
CA ARG A 148 -5.87 -13.18 6.53
C ARG A 148 -6.31 -12.43 5.28
N VAL A 149 -6.93 -13.13 4.32
CA VAL A 149 -7.50 -12.53 3.11
C VAL A 149 -8.63 -11.56 3.46
N LYS A 150 -9.48 -11.89 4.45
CA LYS A 150 -10.55 -11.01 4.93
C LYS A 150 -9.99 -9.73 5.57
N GLU A 151 -8.88 -9.83 6.31
CA GLU A 151 -8.19 -8.65 6.85
C GLU A 151 -7.64 -7.76 5.73
N LEU A 152 -6.98 -8.35 4.72
CA LEU A 152 -6.42 -7.62 3.57
C LEU A 152 -7.49 -7.05 2.63
N ARG A 153 -8.72 -7.56 2.65
CA ARG A 153 -9.83 -7.00 1.84
C ARG A 153 -10.04 -5.53 2.12
N ARG A 154 -9.94 -5.09 3.38
CA ARG A 154 -10.06 -3.67 3.76
C ARG A 154 -9.05 -2.79 3.06
N ALA A 155 -7.82 -3.30 2.87
CA ALA A 155 -6.79 -2.56 2.13
C ALA A 155 -7.12 -2.44 0.65
N LYS A 156 -7.71 -3.47 0.03
CA LYS A 156 -8.18 -3.43 -1.36
C LYS A 156 -9.33 -2.42 -1.54
N GLU A 157 -10.32 -2.46 -0.65
CA GLU A 157 -11.46 -1.53 -0.66
C GLU A 157 -10.99 -0.06 -0.51
N GLU A 158 -9.99 0.21 0.35
CA GLU A 158 -9.41 1.56 0.47
C GLU A 158 -8.64 1.95 -0.79
N LEU A 159 -7.92 1.02 -1.43
CA LEU A 159 -7.18 1.24 -2.67
C LEU A 159 -8.11 1.61 -3.82
N GLU A 160 -9.21 0.89 -4.02
CA GLU A 160 -10.20 1.14 -5.08
C GLU A 160 -10.79 2.56 -5.01
N GLY A 161 -10.85 3.14 -3.81
CA GLY A 161 -11.24 4.54 -3.58
C GLY A 161 -10.15 5.58 -3.88
N SER A 162 -8.91 5.18 -4.20
CA SER A 162 -7.77 6.08 -4.39
C SER A 162 -7.76 6.76 -5.75
N LEU A 163 -6.94 7.81 -5.88
CA LEU A 163 -6.73 8.48 -7.16
C LEU A 163 -5.91 7.62 -8.10
N GLU A 164 -4.88 6.98 -7.58
CA GLU A 164 -3.94 6.13 -8.31
C GLU A 164 -4.65 4.96 -9.00
N TYR A 165 -5.59 4.32 -8.28
CA TYR A 165 -6.42 3.26 -8.84
C TYR A 165 -7.33 3.77 -9.97
N ARG A 166 -8.01 4.89 -9.77
CA ARG A 166 -8.87 5.50 -10.78
C ARG A 166 -8.11 5.97 -12.00
N ASP A 167 -6.88 6.46 -11.83
CA ASP A 167 -6.06 6.91 -12.95
C ASP A 167 -5.54 5.73 -13.77
N ALA A 168 -5.24 4.59 -13.15
CA ALA A 168 -4.95 3.34 -13.84
C ALA A 168 -6.15 2.86 -14.68
N LEU A 169 -7.37 2.88 -14.10
CA LEU A 169 -8.60 2.53 -14.83
C LEU A 169 -8.83 3.44 -16.05
N LYS A 170 -8.62 4.76 -15.91
CA LYS A 170 -8.74 5.71 -17.04
C LYS A 170 -7.71 5.44 -18.14
N ALA A 171 -6.52 4.93 -17.77
CA ALA A 171 -5.50 4.52 -18.70
C ALA A 171 -5.79 3.16 -19.37
N GLY A 172 -6.91 2.52 -19.05
CA GLY A 172 -7.36 1.25 -19.62
C GLY A 172 -6.74 0.01 -18.97
N TYR A 173 -6.21 0.13 -17.75
CA TYR A 173 -5.66 -0.98 -16.98
C TYR A 173 -6.54 -1.32 -15.79
N TRP A 174 -6.62 -2.61 -15.44
CA TRP A 174 -7.39 -3.11 -14.31
C TRP A 174 -6.44 -3.61 -13.22
N PRO A 175 -6.08 -2.80 -12.21
CA PRO A 175 -5.09 -3.17 -11.21
C PRO A 175 -5.68 -4.12 -10.15
N ILE A 176 -5.86 -5.36 -10.49
CA ILE A 176 -6.38 -6.40 -9.58
C ILE A 176 -5.24 -6.86 -8.67
N ILE A 177 -5.34 -6.56 -7.37
CA ILE A 177 -4.35 -7.03 -6.38
C ILE A 177 -4.64 -8.47 -6.00
N GLN A 178 -3.68 -9.37 -6.22
CA GLN A 178 -3.69 -10.73 -5.74
C GLN A 178 -2.73 -10.88 -4.55
N ASN A 179 -3.29 -11.08 -3.35
CA ASN A 179 -2.47 -11.21 -2.15
C ASN A 179 -2.10 -12.67 -1.88
N TYR A 180 -0.83 -12.87 -1.52
CA TYR A 180 -0.31 -14.11 -1.00
C TYR A 180 0.10 -13.92 0.48
N PRO A 181 -0.81 -14.18 1.44
CA PRO A 181 -0.61 -13.88 2.84
C PRO A 181 0.13 -15.01 3.56
N LEU A 182 1.29 -14.72 4.15
CA LEU A 182 2.05 -15.66 4.97
C LEU A 182 2.21 -15.15 6.40
N SER A 183 2.21 -16.05 7.37
CA SER A 183 2.77 -15.78 8.69
C SER A 183 4.30 -15.78 8.63
N VAL A 184 4.94 -15.26 9.68
CA VAL A 184 6.41 -15.27 9.80
C VAL A 184 6.96 -16.70 9.79
N GLU A 185 6.26 -17.65 10.42
CA GLU A 185 6.69 -19.05 10.50
C GLU A 185 6.55 -19.77 9.16
N GLU A 186 5.48 -19.48 8.41
CA GLU A 186 5.30 -20.03 7.06
C GLU A 186 6.34 -19.44 6.09
N ALA A 187 6.65 -18.15 6.22
CA ALA A 187 7.63 -17.49 5.39
C ALA A 187 9.07 -18.02 5.57
N LYS A 188 9.40 -18.58 6.75
CA LYS A 188 10.69 -19.24 6.99
C LYS A 188 10.82 -20.58 6.31
N ARG A 189 9.70 -21.20 5.92
CA ARG A 189 9.72 -22.48 5.22
C ARG A 189 9.90 -22.24 3.73
N PHE A 190 10.45 -23.24 3.04
CA PHE A 190 10.55 -23.17 1.59
C PHE A 190 9.18 -22.97 0.96
N ASN A 191 9.10 -22.01 0.04
CA ASN A 191 7.91 -21.74 -0.76
C ASN A 191 8.30 -21.64 -2.23
N ARG A 192 7.52 -22.29 -3.10
CA ARG A 192 7.81 -22.30 -4.55
C ARG A 192 7.89 -20.91 -5.17
N ILE A 193 7.14 -19.93 -4.63
CA ILE A 193 7.21 -18.53 -5.06
C ILE A 193 8.63 -17.97 -4.93
N TYR A 194 9.40 -18.43 -3.93
CA TYR A 194 10.75 -17.94 -3.70
C TYR A 194 11.74 -18.30 -4.80
N LEU A 195 11.51 -19.41 -5.53
CA LEU A 195 12.36 -19.78 -6.67
C LEU A 195 12.40 -18.67 -7.75
N ASP A 196 11.24 -18.14 -8.09
CA ASP A 196 11.17 -17.03 -9.05
C ASP A 196 11.48 -15.69 -8.38
N ALA A 197 11.06 -15.49 -7.15
CA ALA A 197 11.29 -14.27 -6.39
C ALA A 197 12.78 -13.96 -6.14
N VAL A 198 13.64 -14.97 -6.04
CA VAL A 198 15.09 -14.82 -5.95
C VAL A 198 15.68 -14.04 -7.13
N ILE A 199 15.09 -14.18 -8.32
CA ILE A 199 15.53 -13.52 -9.54
C ILE A 199 14.74 -12.24 -9.81
N GLU A 200 13.43 -12.27 -9.68
CA GLU A 200 12.50 -11.29 -10.23
C GLU A 200 11.68 -10.55 -9.15
N GLY A 201 11.71 -11.04 -7.91
CA GLY A 201 10.96 -10.43 -6.83
C GLY A 201 11.44 -9.02 -6.49
N ILE A 202 10.51 -8.07 -6.39
CA ILE A 202 10.80 -6.69 -5.99
C ILE A 202 10.31 -6.50 -4.56
N ILE A 203 11.25 -6.48 -3.60
CA ILE A 203 10.92 -6.21 -2.20
C ILE A 203 10.57 -4.74 -2.06
N LEU A 204 9.33 -4.47 -1.63
CA LEU A 204 8.75 -3.14 -1.47
C LEU A 204 8.86 -2.63 -0.04
N TYR A 205 8.77 -3.53 0.92
CA TYR A 205 8.99 -3.28 2.35
C TYR A 205 9.59 -4.52 2.99
N ASP A 206 10.54 -4.32 3.91
CA ASP A 206 11.17 -5.42 4.61
C ASP A 206 11.70 -4.93 5.96
N LYS A 207 11.11 -5.43 7.03
CA LYS A 207 11.50 -5.13 8.40
C LYS A 207 12.74 -5.96 8.74
N ASP A 208 13.79 -5.28 9.14
CA ASP A 208 15.07 -5.90 9.54
C ASP A 208 15.63 -6.88 8.50
N ASP A 209 15.40 -6.61 7.20
CA ASP A 209 15.83 -7.45 6.07
C ASP A 209 15.37 -8.93 6.18
N PHE A 210 14.19 -9.16 6.78
CA PHE A 210 13.67 -10.49 7.06
C PHE A 210 13.56 -11.35 5.79
N LEU A 211 12.83 -10.88 4.79
CA LEU A 211 12.63 -11.61 3.54
C LEU A 211 13.89 -11.61 2.68
N ALA A 212 14.64 -10.51 2.68
CA ALA A 212 15.89 -10.41 1.95
C ALA A 212 16.91 -11.47 2.40
N ARG A 213 16.97 -11.79 3.70
CA ARG A 213 17.84 -12.86 4.22
C ARG A 213 17.38 -14.25 3.74
N ILE A 214 16.07 -14.50 3.75
CA ILE A 214 15.52 -15.79 3.28
C ILE A 214 15.84 -16.00 1.80
N LEU A 215 15.58 -14.97 0.97
CA LEU A 215 15.84 -15.07 -0.47
C LEU A 215 17.33 -15.19 -0.79
N ARG A 216 18.21 -14.51 -0.01
CA ARG A 216 19.67 -14.63 -0.16
C ARG A 216 20.13 -16.05 0.17
N SER A 217 19.72 -16.59 1.31
CA SER A 217 20.06 -17.96 1.70
C SER A 217 19.60 -18.99 0.68
N LEU A 218 18.38 -18.79 0.11
CA LEU A 218 17.90 -19.67 -0.95
C LEU A 218 18.73 -19.54 -2.23
N ARG A 219 19.12 -18.32 -2.62
CA ARG A 219 20.01 -18.08 -3.78
C ARG A 219 21.32 -18.81 -3.65
N ASP A 220 22.01 -18.61 -2.50
CA ASP A 220 23.29 -19.23 -2.23
C ASP A 220 23.16 -20.77 -2.36
N ARG A 221 22.09 -21.33 -1.84
CA ARG A 221 21.82 -22.77 -1.91
C ARG A 221 21.52 -23.27 -3.33
N LEU A 222 20.75 -22.53 -4.11
CA LEU A 222 20.49 -22.86 -5.51
C LEU A 222 21.79 -22.83 -6.34
N GLU A 223 22.68 -21.85 -6.07
CA GLU A 223 24.00 -21.78 -6.69
C GLU A 223 24.90 -22.97 -6.29
N GLU A 224 24.95 -23.31 -5.00
CA GLU A 224 25.70 -24.48 -4.50
C GLU A 224 25.22 -25.81 -5.11
N MET A 225 23.91 -25.95 -5.37
CA MET A 225 23.34 -27.14 -6.00
C MET A 225 23.53 -27.17 -7.52
N GLY A 226 24.06 -26.10 -8.12
CA GLY A 226 24.14 -25.97 -9.58
C GLY A 226 22.77 -25.86 -10.24
N SER A 227 21.77 -25.32 -9.53
CA SER A 227 20.41 -25.16 -10.04
C SER A 227 20.36 -24.22 -11.23
N MET A 228 19.55 -24.54 -12.22
CA MET A 228 19.38 -23.74 -13.43
C MET A 228 17.92 -23.38 -13.65
N ARG A 229 17.66 -22.14 -14.02
CA ARG A 229 16.38 -21.69 -14.53
C ARG A 229 16.36 -21.79 -16.04
N VAL A 230 15.45 -22.55 -16.60
CA VAL A 230 15.34 -22.80 -18.03
C VAL A 230 14.08 -22.11 -18.55
N THR A 231 14.23 -21.30 -19.60
CA THR A 231 13.10 -20.68 -20.29
C THR A 231 12.88 -21.42 -21.62
N LEU A 232 11.68 -21.90 -21.82
CA LEU A 232 11.27 -22.58 -23.05
C LEU A 232 10.96 -21.54 -24.17
N PRO A 233 10.94 -21.97 -25.45
CA PRO A 233 10.57 -21.09 -26.58
C PRO A 233 9.17 -20.47 -26.47
N ASN A 234 8.24 -21.14 -25.77
CA ASN A 234 6.90 -20.65 -25.44
C ASN A 234 6.85 -19.67 -24.26
N ARG A 235 8.01 -19.26 -23.72
CA ARG A 235 8.21 -18.42 -22.53
C ARG A 235 7.82 -19.06 -21.20
N GLU A 236 7.46 -20.33 -21.18
CA GLU A 236 7.33 -21.06 -19.91
C GLU A 236 8.69 -21.23 -19.24
N VAL A 237 8.69 -21.12 -17.93
CA VAL A 237 9.90 -21.19 -17.10
C VAL A 237 9.79 -22.35 -16.14
N TYR A 238 10.87 -23.14 -16.04
CA TYR A 238 11.00 -24.17 -15.02
C TYR A 238 12.40 -24.17 -14.41
N TRP A 239 12.50 -24.75 -13.24
CA TRP A 239 13.77 -24.91 -12.54
C TRP A 239 14.26 -26.36 -12.61
N VAL A 240 15.50 -26.54 -13.00
CA VAL A 240 16.27 -27.76 -12.78
C VAL A 240 17.05 -27.53 -11.51
N LEU A 241 16.60 -28.12 -10.38
CA LEU A 241 17.16 -27.83 -9.07
C LEU A 241 18.50 -28.55 -8.85
N LYS A 242 18.60 -29.78 -9.33
CA LYS A 242 19.82 -30.62 -9.30
C LYS A 242 19.64 -31.82 -10.22
N ASP A 243 20.70 -32.33 -10.81
CA ASP A 243 20.70 -33.70 -11.36
C ASP A 243 20.58 -34.67 -10.20
N MET A 244 19.52 -35.48 -10.19
CA MET A 244 19.19 -36.38 -9.08
C MET A 244 19.28 -37.83 -9.51
N GLU A 245 19.86 -38.65 -8.63
CA GLU A 245 19.70 -40.09 -8.73
C GLU A 245 18.36 -40.57 -8.17
N ALA A 246 17.87 -41.71 -8.61
CA ALA A 246 16.59 -42.23 -8.17
C ALA A 246 16.62 -42.50 -6.63
N GLY A 247 15.71 -41.83 -5.91
CA GLY A 247 15.60 -41.95 -4.44
C GLY A 247 16.24 -40.80 -3.65
N GLU A 248 16.92 -39.85 -4.32
CA GLU A 248 17.44 -38.62 -3.66
C GLU A 248 16.30 -37.65 -3.29
N ILE A 249 16.41 -37.04 -2.12
CA ILE A 249 15.46 -36.04 -1.62
C ILE A 249 16.17 -34.69 -1.47
N ILE A 250 15.66 -33.64 -2.08
CA ILE A 250 16.13 -32.28 -1.84
C ILE A 250 15.37 -31.69 -0.64
N ASN A 251 16.12 -31.36 0.41
CA ASN A 251 15.57 -30.65 1.56
C ASN A 251 15.99 -29.16 1.52
N PHE A 252 15.04 -28.25 1.49
CA PHE A 252 15.29 -26.81 1.47
C PHE A 252 15.36 -26.16 2.86
N GLY A 253 15.28 -26.93 3.94
CA GLY A 253 15.32 -26.44 5.32
C GLY A 253 13.95 -26.34 5.95
#